data_69ae3c8f58e9569b05089ff1a675e402
#
_entry.id   69ae3c8f58e9569b05089ff1a675e402
#
_cell.length_a   1.000
_cell.length_b   1.000
_cell.length_c   1.000
_cell.angle_alpha   90.00
_cell.angle_beta   90.00
_cell.angle_gamma   90.00
#
_symmetry.space_group_name_H-M   'P 1'
#
loop_
_entity.id
_entity.type
_entity.pdbx_description
1 polymer ?
#
loop_
_entity_poly.entity_id
_entity_poly.type
_entity_poly.pdbx_seq_one_letter_code
_entity_poly.pdbx_strand_id
1 'polypeptide(L)'
;KKKKKVNPARLIFHSLKSRIFNLQSQSKAWEVGQHHYDMGNDLYSAMLDERMVYTCAYWEKAKDVDEAQRHKLELCCKKLGLKPGMRVLDIGCGWGSFMQYAAENYGVECVGVTISKEQVALGEERCKGLPVEFRLQDYRELDEQFDRVISLGMFEHVGQKNYDDYMDVALRCTKEDGLFLLHTIGKNVSDTAADPWISKYIFPNGEVPSISQIGTALEEKFVCE
;
A
#
# COMPACT_ATOMS: atom_id res chain seq x y z
N LYS A 1 -23.30 5.56 28.52
CA LYS A 1 -21.93 5.09 28.16
C LYS A 1 -20.97 6.25 28.35
N LYS A 2 -20.06 6.18 29.36
CA LYS A 2 -19.05 7.22 29.61
C LYS A 2 -18.05 7.24 28.45
N LYS A 3 -18.00 8.32 27.65
CA LYS A 3 -16.90 8.58 26.70
C LYS A 3 -15.61 8.67 27.53
N LYS A 4 -14.68 7.71 27.36
CA LYS A 4 -13.33 7.85 27.92
C LYS A 4 -12.69 9.07 27.25
N LYS A 5 -12.45 10.13 28.00
CA LYS A 5 -11.71 11.31 27.54
C LYS A 5 -10.29 10.84 27.17
N VAL A 6 -9.90 11.07 25.93
CA VAL A 6 -8.52 10.85 25.49
C VAL A 6 -7.64 11.83 26.26
N ASN A 7 -6.59 11.34 26.89
CA ASN A 7 -5.70 12.18 27.70
C ASN A 7 -4.87 13.07 26.75
N PRO A 8 -5.07 14.41 26.77
CA PRO A 8 -4.39 15.33 25.86
C PRO A 8 -2.86 15.29 25.97
N ALA A 9 -2.32 14.99 27.16
CA ALA A 9 -0.87 14.84 27.36
C ALA A 9 -0.30 13.65 26.56
N ARG A 10 -1.06 12.58 26.39
CA ARG A 10 -0.67 11.41 25.59
C ARG A 10 -0.63 11.71 24.09
N LEU A 11 -1.57 12.55 23.62
CA LEU A 11 -1.59 13.02 22.23
C LEU A 11 -0.40 13.92 21.93
N ILE A 12 -0.09 14.85 22.83
CA ILE A 12 1.07 15.75 22.71
C ILE A 12 2.36 14.93 22.72
N PHE A 13 2.50 13.97 23.61
CA PHE A 13 3.68 13.11 23.68
C PHE A 13 3.86 12.26 22.40
N HIS A 14 2.78 11.71 21.86
CA HIS A 14 2.81 10.93 20.59
C HIS A 14 3.19 11.83 19.41
N SER A 15 2.64 13.03 19.34
CA SER A 15 2.97 14.02 18.31
C SER A 15 4.43 14.51 18.40
N LEU A 16 4.96 14.71 19.61
CA LEU A 16 6.36 15.06 19.82
C LEU A 16 7.30 13.91 19.45
N LYS A 17 6.94 12.68 19.81
CA LYS A 17 7.72 11.49 19.48
C LYS A 17 7.80 11.25 17.96
N SER A 18 6.70 11.41 17.23
CA SER A 18 6.69 11.28 15.76
C SER A 18 7.47 12.39 15.06
N ARG A 19 7.52 13.60 15.65
CA ARG A 19 8.34 14.71 15.12
C ARG A 19 9.84 14.49 15.30
N ILE A 20 10.27 13.85 16.38
CA ILE A 20 11.69 13.66 16.71
C ILE A 20 12.23 12.37 16.09
N PHE A 21 11.49 11.26 16.20
CA PHE A 21 11.92 9.94 15.74
C PHE A 21 11.21 9.54 14.44
N ASN A 22 11.96 8.90 13.52
CA ASN A 22 11.35 8.23 12.37
C ASN A 22 10.79 6.88 12.84
N LEU A 23 9.46 6.85 13.09
CA LEU A 23 8.75 5.66 13.57
C LEU A 23 8.52 4.62 12.46
N GLN A 24 8.77 4.99 11.21
CA GLN A 24 8.64 4.18 10.01
C GLN A 24 10.00 3.89 9.34
N SER A 25 11.10 4.00 10.12
CA SER A 25 12.44 3.58 9.66
C SER A 25 12.44 2.10 9.26
N GLN A 26 13.35 1.70 8.38
CA GLN A 26 13.42 0.32 7.86
C GLN A 26 13.37 -0.74 8.97
N SER A 27 14.17 -0.60 10.02
CA SER A 27 14.16 -1.55 11.15
C SER A 27 12.81 -1.65 11.88
N LYS A 28 12.10 -0.53 12.02
CA LYS A 28 10.77 -0.51 12.65
C LYS A 28 9.65 -0.97 11.74
N ALA A 29 9.79 -0.79 10.43
CA ALA A 29 8.83 -1.31 9.45
C ALA A 29 8.78 -2.84 9.52
N TRP A 30 9.93 -3.51 9.62
CA TRP A 30 10.00 -4.96 9.81
C TRP A 30 9.30 -5.44 11.10
N GLU A 31 9.51 -4.73 12.20
CA GLU A 31 8.91 -5.05 13.51
C GLU A 31 7.36 -4.93 13.46
N VAL A 32 6.86 -3.86 12.84
CA VAL A 32 5.42 -3.60 12.68
C VAL A 32 4.79 -4.58 11.69
N GLY A 33 5.45 -4.86 10.56
CA GLY A 33 4.97 -5.79 9.53
C GLY A 33 4.78 -7.20 10.10
N GLN A 34 5.75 -7.71 10.84
CA GLN A 34 5.66 -9.01 11.49
C GLN A 34 4.52 -9.06 12.52
N HIS A 35 4.37 -8.05 13.36
CA HIS A 35 3.37 -8.08 14.44
C HIS A 35 1.93 -7.84 13.96
N HIS A 36 1.73 -7.09 12.89
CA HIS A 36 0.40 -6.72 12.40
C HIS A 36 -0.24 -7.82 11.55
N TYR A 37 0.54 -8.50 10.73
CA TYR A 37 0.04 -9.57 9.86
C TYR A 37 0.12 -10.97 10.48
N ASP A 38 0.77 -11.13 11.64
CA ASP A 38 0.82 -12.37 12.44
C ASP A 38 -0.51 -12.73 13.14
N MET A 39 -1.56 -11.91 13.00
CA MET A 39 -2.90 -12.25 13.50
C MET A 39 -3.56 -13.41 12.74
N GLY A 40 -2.90 -13.92 11.71
CA GLY A 40 -3.30 -15.10 10.95
C GLY A 40 -4.19 -14.77 9.73
N ASN A 41 -3.97 -15.49 8.66
CA ASN A 41 -4.73 -15.34 7.41
C ASN A 41 -6.24 -15.64 7.58
N ASP A 42 -6.62 -16.45 8.59
CA ASP A 42 -8.01 -16.85 8.84
C ASP A 42 -8.94 -15.66 9.11
N LEU A 43 -8.47 -14.68 9.89
CA LEU A 43 -9.24 -13.46 10.15
C LEU A 43 -9.49 -12.67 8.88
N TYR A 44 -8.43 -12.47 8.10
CA TYR A 44 -8.51 -11.70 6.85
C TYR A 44 -9.35 -12.40 5.79
N SER A 45 -9.22 -13.73 5.66
CA SER A 45 -10.04 -14.54 4.76
C SER A 45 -11.54 -14.51 5.11
N ALA A 46 -11.86 -14.40 6.40
CA ALA A 46 -13.25 -14.30 6.86
C ALA A 46 -13.85 -12.88 6.70
N MET A 47 -13.01 -11.85 6.62
CA MET A 47 -13.40 -10.44 6.63
C MET A 47 -13.40 -9.81 5.22
N LEU A 48 -12.45 -10.20 4.37
CA LEU A 48 -12.22 -9.61 3.06
C LEU A 48 -12.97 -10.35 1.95
N ASP A 49 -12.89 -9.81 0.74
CA ASP A 49 -13.37 -10.45 -0.49
C ASP A 49 -12.56 -11.71 -0.83
N GLU A 50 -13.02 -12.48 -1.81
CA GLU A 50 -12.37 -13.72 -2.27
C GLU A 50 -10.89 -13.52 -2.68
N ARG A 51 -10.51 -12.33 -3.13
CA ARG A 51 -9.16 -11.97 -3.52
C ARG A 51 -8.33 -11.38 -2.38
N MET A 52 -8.90 -11.22 -1.19
CA MET A 52 -8.25 -10.67 0.01
C MET A 52 -7.72 -9.25 -0.20
N VAL A 53 -8.48 -8.37 -0.83
CA VAL A 53 -8.09 -6.98 -1.07
C VAL A 53 -8.33 -6.14 0.19
N TYR A 54 -7.27 -5.73 0.86
CA TYR A 54 -7.35 -4.97 2.11
C TYR A 54 -7.27 -3.45 1.90
N THR A 55 -7.96 -2.95 0.87
CA THR A 55 -8.09 -1.53 0.56
C THR A 55 -9.52 -1.22 0.12
N CYS A 56 -9.90 0.06 0.00
CA CYS A 56 -11.28 0.39 -0.38
C CYS A 56 -11.64 -0.14 -1.77
N ALA A 57 -12.91 -0.52 -1.93
CA ALA A 57 -13.48 -1.04 -3.15
C ALA A 57 -14.15 0.06 -3.99
N TYR A 58 -14.42 -0.21 -5.26
CA TYR A 58 -15.13 0.69 -6.18
C TYR A 58 -16.58 0.22 -6.37
N TRP A 59 -17.49 0.87 -5.67
CA TRP A 59 -18.88 0.44 -5.51
C TRP A 59 -19.84 0.87 -6.61
N GLU A 60 -19.37 1.63 -7.61
CA GLU A 60 -20.24 2.00 -8.72
C GLU A 60 -20.74 0.73 -9.43
N LYS A 61 -22.05 0.51 -9.38
CA LYS A 61 -22.78 -0.65 -9.97
C LYS A 61 -22.43 -2.02 -9.38
N ALA A 62 -21.62 -2.09 -8.32
CA ALA A 62 -21.32 -3.34 -7.65
C ALA A 62 -22.46 -3.78 -6.70
N LYS A 63 -22.72 -5.09 -6.64
CA LYS A 63 -23.79 -5.70 -5.83
C LYS A 63 -23.27 -6.20 -4.49
N ASP A 64 -22.02 -6.58 -4.43
CA ASP A 64 -21.32 -7.11 -3.27
C ASP A 64 -19.87 -6.65 -3.21
N VAL A 65 -19.15 -7.06 -2.17
CA VAL A 65 -17.76 -6.66 -1.96
C VAL A 65 -16.82 -7.29 -2.99
N ASP A 66 -17.06 -8.50 -3.43
CA ASP A 66 -16.24 -9.19 -4.42
C ASP A 66 -16.29 -8.46 -5.77
N GLU A 67 -17.50 -8.10 -6.21
CA GLU A 67 -17.69 -7.32 -7.43
C GLU A 67 -17.09 -5.92 -7.32
N ALA A 68 -17.24 -5.25 -6.18
CA ALA A 68 -16.67 -3.93 -5.93
C ALA A 68 -15.14 -3.94 -5.94
N GLN A 69 -14.51 -4.96 -5.36
CA GLN A 69 -13.05 -5.11 -5.39
C GLN A 69 -12.57 -5.45 -6.80
N ARG A 70 -13.26 -6.32 -7.52
CA ARG A 70 -12.96 -6.62 -8.93
C ARG A 70 -13.03 -5.35 -9.79
N HIS A 71 -14.05 -4.50 -9.61
CA HIS A 71 -14.17 -3.21 -10.31
C HIS A 71 -12.99 -2.27 -10.00
N LYS A 72 -12.53 -2.25 -8.74
CA LYS A 72 -11.37 -1.45 -8.35
C LYS A 72 -10.09 -1.94 -9.02
N LEU A 73 -9.84 -3.26 -9.03
CA LEU A 73 -8.67 -3.84 -9.68
C LEU A 73 -8.67 -3.58 -11.18
N GLU A 74 -9.81 -3.75 -11.82
CA GLU A 74 -10.02 -3.42 -13.25
C GLU A 74 -9.76 -1.94 -13.54
N LEU A 75 -10.25 -1.03 -12.69
CA LEU A 75 -10.01 0.40 -12.82
C LEU A 75 -8.51 0.74 -12.70
N CYS A 76 -7.80 0.09 -11.79
CA CYS A 76 -6.34 0.25 -11.65
C CYS A 76 -5.60 -0.22 -12.90
N CYS A 77 -5.95 -1.38 -13.44
CA CYS A 77 -5.35 -1.90 -14.67
C CYS A 77 -5.59 -0.96 -15.87
N LYS A 78 -6.80 -0.43 -15.99
CA LYS A 78 -7.15 0.54 -17.06
C LYS A 78 -6.39 1.85 -16.91
N LYS A 79 -6.27 2.40 -15.71
CA LYS A 79 -5.50 3.62 -15.44
C LYS A 79 -4.01 3.45 -15.75
N LEU A 80 -3.45 2.28 -15.46
CA LEU A 80 -2.08 1.94 -15.82
C LEU A 80 -1.91 1.63 -17.34
N GLY A 81 -3.00 1.51 -18.08
CA GLY A 81 -2.95 1.16 -19.51
C GLY A 81 -2.23 -0.17 -19.77
N LEU A 82 -2.50 -1.19 -18.93
CA LEU A 82 -1.81 -2.47 -19.00
C LEU A 82 -2.00 -3.16 -20.34
N LYS A 83 -0.91 -3.74 -20.87
CA LYS A 83 -0.88 -4.52 -22.11
C LYS A 83 -0.09 -5.80 -21.88
N PRO A 84 -0.41 -6.88 -22.63
CA PRO A 84 0.32 -8.15 -22.51
C PRO A 84 1.83 -7.98 -22.68
N GLY A 85 2.60 -8.69 -21.86
CA GLY A 85 4.06 -8.65 -21.85
C GLY A 85 4.70 -7.49 -21.10
N MET A 86 3.92 -6.55 -20.54
CA MET A 86 4.46 -5.52 -19.64
C MET A 86 4.92 -6.14 -18.32
N ARG A 87 6.01 -5.61 -17.74
CA ARG A 87 6.44 -5.89 -16.37
C ARG A 87 5.89 -4.83 -15.42
N VAL A 88 5.23 -5.27 -14.36
CA VAL A 88 4.55 -4.40 -13.38
C VAL A 88 5.13 -4.63 -11.99
N LEU A 89 5.48 -3.56 -11.28
CA LEU A 89 5.87 -3.59 -9.88
C LEU A 89 4.69 -3.22 -8.98
N ASP A 90 4.42 -4.02 -7.94
CA ASP A 90 3.46 -3.72 -6.87
C ASP A 90 4.20 -3.47 -5.54
N ILE A 91 4.27 -2.19 -5.12
CA ILE A 91 4.95 -1.80 -3.88
C ILE A 91 3.99 -1.94 -2.70
N GLY A 92 4.22 -2.96 -1.87
CA GLY A 92 3.31 -3.33 -0.79
C GLY A 92 2.18 -4.22 -1.30
N CYS A 93 2.54 -5.29 -2.00
CA CYS A 93 1.63 -6.13 -2.77
C CYS A 93 0.60 -6.92 -1.93
N GLY A 94 0.71 -6.93 -0.59
CA GLY A 94 -0.15 -7.73 0.26
C GLY A 94 -0.13 -9.21 -0.13
N TRP A 95 -1.30 -9.83 -0.25
CA TRP A 95 -1.45 -11.23 -0.70
C TRP A 95 -1.47 -11.37 -2.23
N GLY A 96 -1.08 -10.34 -2.98
CA GLY A 96 -0.95 -10.37 -4.43
C GLY A 96 -2.25 -10.19 -5.21
N SER A 97 -3.29 -9.67 -4.60
CA SER A 97 -4.63 -9.53 -5.21
C SER A 97 -4.62 -8.77 -6.53
N PHE A 98 -3.88 -7.65 -6.60
CA PHE A 98 -3.73 -6.89 -7.85
C PHE A 98 -2.90 -7.67 -8.87
N MET A 99 -1.76 -8.23 -8.46
CA MET A 99 -0.86 -8.98 -9.34
C MET A 99 -1.56 -10.18 -9.97
N GLN A 100 -2.32 -10.95 -9.16
CA GLN A 100 -3.12 -12.07 -9.64
C GLN A 100 -4.11 -11.61 -10.71
N TYR A 101 -4.90 -10.56 -10.41
CA TYR A 101 -5.90 -10.04 -11.33
C TYR A 101 -5.28 -9.52 -12.63
N ALA A 102 -4.20 -8.76 -12.54
CA ALA A 102 -3.50 -8.20 -13.69
C ALA A 102 -2.88 -9.28 -14.59
N ALA A 103 -2.24 -10.30 -13.99
CA ALA A 103 -1.68 -11.43 -14.73
C ALA A 103 -2.77 -12.24 -15.45
N GLU A 104 -3.88 -12.58 -14.75
CA GLU A 104 -5.00 -13.34 -15.31
C GLU A 104 -5.70 -12.63 -16.45
N ASN A 105 -5.91 -11.32 -16.36
CA ASN A 105 -6.80 -10.59 -17.28
C ASN A 105 -6.06 -9.76 -18.32
N TYR A 106 -4.81 -9.38 -18.07
CA TYR A 106 -4.03 -8.50 -18.94
C TYR A 106 -2.75 -9.13 -19.48
N GLY A 107 -2.38 -10.35 -19.05
CA GLY A 107 -1.20 -11.05 -19.52
C GLY A 107 0.12 -10.33 -19.23
N VAL A 108 0.19 -9.66 -18.10
CA VAL A 108 1.39 -8.95 -17.63
C VAL A 108 2.20 -9.85 -16.68
N GLU A 109 3.50 -9.56 -16.56
CA GLU A 109 4.38 -10.13 -15.54
C GLU A 109 4.40 -9.20 -14.34
N CYS A 110 4.17 -9.73 -13.13
CA CYS A 110 4.14 -8.93 -11.91
C CYS A 110 5.25 -9.30 -10.95
N VAL A 111 5.87 -8.29 -10.37
CA VAL A 111 6.78 -8.42 -9.22
C VAL A 111 6.16 -7.65 -8.06
N GLY A 112 5.98 -8.30 -6.92
CA GLY A 112 5.46 -7.67 -5.72
C GLY A 112 6.43 -7.74 -4.56
N VAL A 113 6.55 -6.63 -3.83
CA VAL A 113 7.37 -6.58 -2.62
C VAL A 113 6.52 -6.40 -1.38
N THR A 114 6.84 -7.14 -0.35
CA THR A 114 6.24 -7.02 0.99
C THR A 114 7.27 -7.40 2.06
N ILE A 115 7.06 -6.94 3.30
CA ILE A 115 7.87 -7.30 4.47
C ILE A 115 7.21 -8.39 5.34
N SER A 116 6.10 -8.97 4.89
CA SER A 116 5.36 -10.02 5.59
C SER A 116 5.60 -11.39 4.95
N LYS A 117 6.18 -12.33 5.71
CA LYS A 117 6.37 -13.72 5.30
C LYS A 117 5.05 -14.45 5.02
N GLU A 118 4.03 -14.16 5.83
CA GLU A 118 2.70 -14.75 5.69
C GLU A 118 2.02 -14.33 4.38
N GLN A 119 2.21 -13.06 3.99
CA GLN A 119 1.70 -12.57 2.72
C GLN A 119 2.42 -13.22 1.53
N VAL A 120 3.74 -13.37 1.59
CA VAL A 120 4.50 -14.07 0.54
C VAL A 120 4.02 -15.51 0.40
N ALA A 121 4.00 -16.28 1.49
CA ALA A 121 3.66 -17.70 1.45
C ALA A 121 2.25 -17.96 0.86
N LEU A 122 1.24 -17.21 1.34
CA LEU A 122 -0.12 -17.35 0.83
C LEU A 122 -0.27 -16.78 -0.59
N GLY A 123 0.43 -15.69 -0.89
CA GLY A 123 0.42 -15.07 -2.21
C GLY A 123 1.00 -16.00 -3.30
N GLU A 124 2.12 -16.66 -3.03
CA GLU A 124 2.73 -17.66 -3.94
C GLU A 124 1.78 -18.83 -4.19
N GLU A 125 1.08 -19.32 -3.15
CA GLU A 125 0.09 -20.40 -3.28
C GLU A 125 -1.07 -19.96 -4.20
N ARG A 126 -1.62 -18.77 -3.97
CA ARG A 126 -2.76 -18.21 -4.72
C ARG A 126 -2.43 -17.90 -6.17
N CYS A 127 -1.21 -17.44 -6.43
CA CYS A 127 -0.74 -17.05 -7.77
C CYS A 127 -0.02 -18.19 -8.50
N LYS A 128 -0.10 -19.43 -8.00
CA LYS A 128 0.58 -20.57 -8.61
C LYS A 128 0.22 -20.75 -10.09
N GLY A 129 1.25 -20.78 -10.93
CA GLY A 129 1.08 -20.94 -12.40
C GLY A 129 0.87 -19.63 -13.15
N LEU A 130 0.81 -18.50 -12.47
CA LEU A 130 0.79 -17.17 -13.08
C LEU A 130 2.21 -16.58 -13.13
N PRO A 131 2.50 -15.64 -14.06
CA PRO A 131 3.77 -14.92 -14.13
C PRO A 131 3.86 -13.84 -13.02
N VAL A 132 3.86 -14.27 -11.77
CA VAL A 132 3.86 -13.43 -10.57
C VAL A 132 4.99 -13.85 -9.65
N GLU A 133 5.84 -12.91 -9.26
CA GLU A 133 6.96 -13.09 -8.34
C GLU A 133 6.69 -12.30 -7.05
N PHE A 134 6.80 -12.97 -5.89
CA PHE A 134 6.77 -12.31 -4.58
C PHE A 134 8.18 -12.19 -4.03
N ARG A 135 8.50 -11.03 -3.48
CA ARG A 135 9.78 -10.79 -2.80
C ARG A 135 9.55 -10.34 -1.37
N LEU A 136 10.16 -11.04 -0.42
CA LEU A 136 10.26 -10.59 0.97
C LEU A 136 11.37 -9.54 1.05
N GLN A 137 11.04 -8.29 0.72
CA GLN A 137 12.00 -7.21 0.52
C GLN A 137 11.42 -5.86 0.92
N ASP A 138 12.27 -5.01 1.52
CA ASP A 138 11.90 -3.60 1.73
C ASP A 138 11.94 -2.86 0.39
N TYR A 139 10.93 -2.06 0.12
CA TYR A 139 10.82 -1.30 -1.13
C TYR A 139 12.02 -0.37 -1.39
N ARG A 140 12.70 0.10 -0.33
CA ARG A 140 13.87 0.98 -0.44
C ARG A 140 15.08 0.32 -1.14
N GLU A 141 15.10 -1.02 -1.16
CA GLU A 141 16.17 -1.82 -1.77
C GLU A 141 15.93 -2.11 -3.26
N LEU A 142 14.81 -1.64 -3.82
CA LEU A 142 14.48 -1.82 -5.22
C LEU A 142 15.34 -0.89 -6.10
N ASP A 143 15.87 -1.42 -7.21
CA ASP A 143 16.68 -0.70 -8.21
C ASP A 143 16.37 -1.13 -9.67
N GLU A 144 15.44 -2.05 -9.86
CA GLU A 144 14.99 -2.50 -11.18
C GLU A 144 13.93 -1.55 -11.78
N GLN A 145 13.86 -1.51 -13.12
CA GLN A 145 12.87 -0.72 -13.85
C GLN A 145 11.72 -1.57 -14.40
N PHE A 146 10.52 -1.01 -14.34
CA PHE A 146 9.25 -1.63 -14.73
C PHE A 146 8.48 -0.72 -15.69
N ASP A 147 7.67 -1.31 -16.56
CA ASP A 147 6.80 -0.55 -17.48
C ASP A 147 5.71 0.20 -16.72
N ARG A 148 5.26 -0.37 -15.61
CA ARG A 148 4.24 0.21 -14.72
C ARG A 148 4.60 -0.07 -13.26
N VAL A 149 4.29 0.89 -12.40
CA VAL A 149 4.44 0.75 -10.95
C VAL A 149 3.11 1.06 -10.30
N ILE A 150 2.74 0.28 -9.28
CA ILE A 150 1.51 0.49 -8.52
C ILE A 150 1.79 0.37 -7.03
N SER A 151 1.00 1.08 -6.23
CA SER A 151 0.97 0.95 -4.78
C SER A 151 -0.44 1.19 -4.27
N LEU A 152 -1.02 0.21 -3.61
CA LEU A 152 -2.39 0.23 -3.12
C LEU A 152 -2.45 0.11 -1.60
N GLY A 153 -2.78 1.21 -0.89
CA GLY A 153 -2.95 1.21 0.57
C GLY A 153 -1.66 0.97 1.35
N MET A 154 -0.52 1.30 0.76
CA MET A 154 0.80 1.17 1.40
C MET A 154 1.34 2.52 1.88
N PHE A 155 1.00 3.62 1.21
CA PHE A 155 1.56 4.94 1.47
C PHE A 155 1.23 5.47 2.87
N GLU A 156 0.12 5.02 3.46
CA GLU A 156 -0.28 5.27 4.85
C GLU A 156 0.73 4.73 5.88
N HIS A 157 1.54 3.74 5.49
CA HIS A 157 2.57 3.13 6.33
C HIS A 157 3.96 3.74 6.12
N VAL A 158 4.14 4.58 5.11
CA VAL A 158 5.43 5.20 4.77
C VAL A 158 5.83 6.25 5.80
N GLY A 159 4.87 7.09 6.23
CA GLY A 159 5.09 8.22 7.13
C GLY A 159 5.72 9.42 6.45
N GLN A 160 5.29 10.62 6.85
CA GLN A 160 5.64 11.88 6.18
C GLN A 160 7.14 12.10 5.98
N LYS A 161 7.96 11.65 6.92
CA LYS A 161 9.44 11.79 6.84
C LYS A 161 10.10 11.00 5.72
N ASN A 162 9.39 10.01 5.18
CA ASN A 162 9.91 9.12 4.15
C ASN A 162 9.16 9.28 2.81
N TYR A 163 8.26 10.26 2.67
CA TYR A 163 7.49 10.44 1.44
C TYR A 163 8.38 10.76 0.24
N ASP A 164 9.41 11.57 0.46
CA ASP A 164 10.39 11.94 -0.58
C ASP A 164 11.21 10.72 -1.04
N ASP A 165 11.78 9.98 -0.09
CA ASP A 165 12.49 8.71 -0.37
C ASP A 165 11.59 7.70 -1.08
N TYR A 166 10.31 7.62 -0.72
CA TYR A 166 9.35 6.73 -1.35
C TYR A 166 9.09 7.09 -2.81
N MET A 167 8.92 8.39 -3.11
CA MET A 167 8.74 8.87 -4.47
C MET A 167 10.00 8.69 -5.31
N ASP A 168 11.19 8.83 -4.72
CA ASP A 168 12.46 8.53 -5.39
C ASP A 168 12.58 7.05 -5.78
N VAL A 169 12.13 6.15 -4.90
CA VAL A 169 12.04 4.72 -5.22
C VAL A 169 11.06 4.48 -6.37
N ALA A 170 9.86 5.04 -6.29
CA ALA A 170 8.86 4.89 -7.34
C ALA A 170 9.39 5.42 -8.69
N LEU A 171 10.07 6.58 -8.68
CA LEU A 171 10.66 7.17 -9.89
C LEU A 171 11.74 6.27 -10.50
N ARG A 172 12.73 5.83 -9.70
CA ARG A 172 13.81 4.99 -10.25
C ARG A 172 13.34 3.63 -10.73
N CYS A 173 12.23 3.12 -10.16
CA CYS A 173 11.62 1.86 -10.59
C CYS A 173 10.67 2.02 -11.79
N THR A 174 10.30 3.22 -12.17
CA THR A 174 9.44 3.50 -13.33
C THR A 174 10.29 3.84 -14.54
N LYS A 175 10.10 3.14 -15.67
CA LYS A 175 10.74 3.50 -16.95
C LYS A 175 10.33 4.90 -17.39
N GLU A 176 11.09 5.54 -18.27
CA GLU A 176 10.87 6.91 -18.75
C GLU A 176 9.44 7.17 -19.26
N ASP A 177 8.89 6.23 -20.05
CA ASP A 177 7.49 6.28 -20.53
C ASP A 177 6.52 5.48 -19.63
N GLY A 178 6.93 5.17 -18.40
CA GLY A 178 6.16 4.39 -17.45
C GLY A 178 5.10 5.22 -16.73
N LEU A 179 4.13 4.52 -16.11
CA LEU A 179 3.14 5.13 -15.23
C LEU A 179 3.29 4.58 -13.81
N PHE A 180 3.19 5.48 -12.84
CA PHE A 180 3.07 5.13 -11.43
C PHE A 180 1.66 5.44 -10.94
N LEU A 181 0.94 4.44 -10.41
CA LEU A 181 -0.36 4.61 -9.80
C LEU A 181 -0.23 4.52 -8.27
N LEU A 182 -0.50 5.62 -7.59
CA LEU A 182 -0.60 5.68 -6.14
C LEU A 182 -2.06 5.73 -5.72
N HIS A 183 -2.49 4.74 -4.92
CA HIS A 183 -3.79 4.71 -4.28
C HIS A 183 -3.61 4.68 -2.76
N THR A 184 -4.14 5.68 -2.08
CA THR A 184 -4.00 5.84 -0.62
C THR A 184 -5.24 6.48 -0.02
N ILE A 185 -5.49 6.26 1.26
CA ILE A 185 -6.43 7.07 2.03
C ILE A 185 -5.83 8.47 2.15
N GLY A 186 -6.61 9.49 1.84
CA GLY A 186 -6.17 10.88 1.89
C GLY A 186 -7.02 11.73 2.82
N LYS A 187 -6.48 12.87 3.24
CA LYS A 187 -7.20 13.91 3.98
C LYS A 187 -6.98 15.30 3.37
N ASN A 188 -7.89 16.22 3.67
CA ASN A 188 -7.84 17.57 3.11
C ASN A 188 -6.92 18.53 3.90
N VAL A 189 -6.56 18.17 5.13
CA VAL A 189 -5.76 19.03 6.02
C VAL A 189 -4.49 18.29 6.38
N SER A 190 -3.35 18.98 6.23
CA SER A 190 -2.05 18.46 6.65
C SER A 190 -1.92 18.56 8.16
N ASP A 191 -1.98 17.43 8.83
CA ASP A 191 -1.66 17.30 10.24
C ASP A 191 -0.85 16.02 10.48
N THR A 192 -0.20 15.93 11.62
CA THR A 192 0.61 14.77 12.03
C THR A 192 -0.11 13.91 13.09
N ALA A 193 -1.39 14.18 13.35
CA ALA A 193 -2.15 13.48 14.36
C ALA A 193 -2.86 12.27 13.76
N ALA A 194 -2.37 11.08 14.04
CA ALA A 194 -3.13 9.86 13.81
C ALA A 194 -4.21 9.72 14.90
N ASP A 195 -5.39 9.20 14.52
CA ASP A 195 -6.40 8.83 15.51
C ASP A 195 -5.82 7.80 16.49
N PRO A 196 -5.88 8.03 17.81
CA PRO A 196 -5.24 7.14 18.79
C PRO A 196 -5.78 5.70 18.79
N TRP A 197 -7.02 5.50 18.40
CA TRP A 197 -7.62 4.19 18.29
C TRP A 197 -7.13 3.45 17.05
N ILE A 198 -7.11 4.14 15.89
CA ILE A 198 -6.59 3.59 14.63
C ILE A 198 -5.10 3.25 14.80
N SER A 199 -4.31 4.19 15.34
CA SER A 199 -2.88 3.99 15.58
C SER A 199 -2.58 2.86 16.56
N LYS A 200 -3.50 2.56 17.49
CA LYS A 200 -3.29 1.48 18.47
C LYS A 200 -3.73 0.10 17.96
N TYR A 201 -4.83 0.03 17.22
CA TYR A 201 -5.51 -1.24 16.95
C TYR A 201 -5.56 -1.63 15.47
N ILE A 202 -5.40 -0.66 14.55
CA ILE A 202 -5.57 -0.91 13.12
C ILE A 202 -4.25 -0.72 12.36
N PHE A 203 -3.66 0.48 12.43
CA PHE A 203 -2.42 0.81 11.73
C PHE A 203 -1.43 1.45 12.69
N PRO A 204 -0.63 0.64 13.41
CA PRO A 204 0.40 1.16 14.28
C PRO A 204 1.38 2.07 13.52
N ASN A 205 1.56 3.29 14.01
CA ASN A 205 2.37 4.34 13.37
C ASN A 205 1.91 4.77 11.97
N GLY A 206 0.71 4.39 11.51
CA GLY A 206 0.17 4.83 10.24
C GLY A 206 -0.10 6.35 10.22
N GLU A 207 0.21 7.00 9.12
CA GLU A 207 -0.05 8.42 8.89
C GLU A 207 -0.84 8.59 7.58
N VAL A 208 -2.03 9.17 7.68
CA VAL A 208 -2.84 9.46 6.49
C VAL A 208 -2.31 10.75 5.84
N PRO A 209 -1.86 10.71 4.58
CA PRO A 209 -1.33 11.89 3.90
C PRO A 209 -2.44 12.87 3.52
N SER A 210 -2.11 14.15 3.38
CA SER A 210 -2.94 15.11 2.68
C SER A 210 -2.56 15.20 1.20
N ILE A 211 -3.47 15.71 0.37
CA ILE A 211 -3.21 15.98 -1.05
C ILE A 211 -1.99 16.90 -1.20
N SER A 212 -1.88 17.92 -0.33
CA SER A 212 -0.73 18.85 -0.34
C SER A 212 0.60 18.13 -0.04
N GLN A 213 0.61 17.20 0.92
CA GLN A 213 1.81 16.44 1.26
C GLN A 213 2.23 15.50 0.13
N ILE A 214 1.25 14.85 -0.53
CA ILE A 214 1.52 14.02 -1.71
C ILE A 214 2.05 14.89 -2.85
N GLY A 215 1.42 16.02 -3.15
CA GLY A 215 1.84 16.94 -4.19
C GLY A 215 3.26 17.45 -3.99
N THR A 216 3.63 17.81 -2.75
CA THR A 216 5.01 18.24 -2.43
C THR A 216 6.03 17.13 -2.66
N ALA A 217 5.70 15.87 -2.31
CA ALA A 217 6.60 14.75 -2.52
C ALA A 217 6.74 14.34 -4.00
N LEU A 218 5.77 14.69 -4.85
CA LEU A 218 5.78 14.44 -6.29
C LEU A 218 6.50 15.52 -7.10
N GLU A 219 6.70 16.72 -6.50
CA GLU A 219 7.29 17.87 -7.17
C GLU A 219 8.64 17.51 -7.79
N GLU A 220 8.88 17.92 -9.02
CA GLU A 220 10.08 17.61 -9.84
C GLU A 220 10.29 16.12 -10.19
N LYS A 221 9.42 15.21 -9.74
CA LYS A 221 9.57 13.76 -9.96
C LYS A 221 8.55 13.20 -10.94
N PHE A 222 7.28 13.58 -10.80
CA PHE A 222 6.19 13.06 -11.63
C PHE A 222 5.29 14.17 -12.15
N VAL A 223 4.72 13.94 -13.32
CA VAL A 223 3.59 14.72 -13.84
C VAL A 223 2.31 13.99 -13.45
N CYS A 224 1.37 14.71 -12.81
CA CYS A 224 0.07 14.14 -12.44
C CYS A 224 -0.89 14.17 -13.64
N GLU A 225 -1.54 13.04 -13.94
CA GLU A 225 -2.58 12.88 -14.95
C GLU A 225 -3.99 12.78 -14.32
#